data_749b3abeb5ee5205bcfa217d0047f868
#
_entry.id   749b3abeb5ee5205bcfa217d0047f868
#
_cell.length_a   1.000
_cell.length_b   1.000
_cell.length_c   1.000
_cell.angle_alpha   90.00
_cell.angle_beta   90.00
_cell.angle_gamma   90.00
#
_symmetry.space_group_name_H-M   'P 1'
#
loop_
_entity.id
_entity.type
_entity.pdbx_description
1 polymer ?
#
loop_
_entity_poly.entity_id
_entity_poly.type
_entity_poly.pdbx_seq_one_letter_code
_entity_poly.pdbx_strand_id
1 'polypeptide(L)'
;MEFNFFTLLYQYLRADAIFFYARIKVKDGIAMGAEMYKQKWSKAKKQQKNLVCAALKDRVDIHIVNYRKAHDRLGRAVLTVDKKEIWSMCTISSEVARDKKELELIREDDGESPLPYRERAERAYELIKEQGIFGQNDFIDALQEYFCTPISLSLQSNNLLIKIFGLIDKRAGKRTLARIKDSMQMESELIQYFYRLRCEAEGIK
;
A
#
# COMPACT_ATOMS: atom_id res chain seq x y z
N MET A 1 -27.02 -22.72 20.56
CA MET A 1 -25.64 -22.43 20.20
C MET A 1 -25.48 -22.73 18.71
N GLU A 2 -25.90 -21.78 17.87
CA GLU A 2 -25.75 -21.91 16.40
C GLU A 2 -24.35 -21.48 16.02
N PHE A 3 -23.51 -22.47 15.75
CA PHE A 3 -22.19 -22.21 15.16
C PHE A 3 -22.39 -21.76 13.72
N ASN A 4 -22.01 -20.54 13.45
CA ASN A 4 -22.20 -19.86 12.17
C ASN A 4 -21.29 -20.50 11.10
N PHE A 5 -21.88 -21.41 10.32
CA PHE A 5 -21.22 -22.13 9.20
C PHE A 5 -20.52 -21.19 8.22
N PHE A 6 -21.03 -19.97 8.07
CA PHE A 6 -20.40 -18.93 7.24
C PHE A 6 -19.01 -18.47 7.73
N THR A 7 -18.79 -18.46 9.04
CA THR A 7 -17.48 -18.04 9.61
C THR A 7 -16.39 -19.09 9.34
N LEU A 8 -16.75 -20.39 9.40
CA LEU A 8 -15.83 -21.49 9.08
C LEU A 8 -15.55 -21.59 7.58
N LEU A 9 -16.55 -21.37 6.73
CA LEU A 9 -16.39 -21.34 5.27
C LEU A 9 -15.50 -20.18 4.85
N TYR A 10 -15.65 -19.02 5.48
CA TYR A 10 -14.83 -17.81 5.24
C TYR A 10 -13.36 -18.03 5.61
N GLN A 11 -13.09 -18.71 6.74
CA GLN A 11 -11.73 -19.04 7.16
C GLN A 11 -11.07 -20.07 6.23
N TYR A 12 -11.82 -21.04 5.74
CA TYR A 12 -11.31 -22.09 4.84
C TYR A 12 -10.95 -21.53 3.45
N LEU A 13 -11.83 -20.70 2.88
CA LEU A 13 -11.61 -20.04 1.58
C LEU A 13 -10.44 -19.03 1.63
N ARG A 14 -10.20 -18.43 2.80
CA ARG A 14 -9.10 -17.47 3.01
C ARG A 14 -7.72 -18.14 3.05
N ALA A 15 -7.62 -19.32 3.64
CA ALA A 15 -6.38 -20.10 3.68
C ALA A 15 -5.94 -20.50 2.25
N ASP A 16 -6.89 -20.94 1.42
CA ASP A 16 -6.61 -21.33 0.03
C ASP A 16 -6.25 -20.13 -0.86
N ALA A 17 -6.87 -18.97 -0.64
CA ALA A 17 -6.56 -17.75 -1.38
C ALA A 17 -5.12 -17.25 -1.11
N ILE A 18 -4.68 -17.29 0.14
CA ILE A 18 -3.30 -16.90 0.53
C ILE A 18 -2.28 -17.89 -0.05
N PHE A 19 -2.56 -19.21 -0.01
CA PHE A 19 -1.71 -20.23 -0.61
C PHE A 19 -1.68 -20.14 -2.15
N PHE A 20 -2.80 -19.77 -2.76
CA PHE A 20 -2.90 -19.65 -4.22
C PHE A 20 -2.20 -18.39 -4.74
N TYR A 21 -2.25 -17.26 -4.02
CA TYR A 21 -1.54 -16.03 -4.38
C TYR A 21 -0.01 -16.23 -4.32
N ALA A 22 0.47 -16.98 -3.34
CA ALA A 22 1.87 -17.39 -3.27
C ALA A 22 2.27 -18.32 -4.45
N ARG A 23 1.34 -19.14 -4.93
CA ARG A 23 1.60 -20.15 -5.98
C ARG A 23 1.57 -19.56 -7.41
N ILE A 24 0.78 -18.48 -7.65
CA ILE A 24 0.72 -17.79 -8.95
C ILE A 24 2.00 -16.98 -9.19
N LYS A 25 2.52 -16.28 -8.18
CA LYS A 25 3.81 -15.55 -8.29
C LYS A 25 5.00 -16.47 -8.62
N VAL A 26 4.90 -17.76 -8.32
CA VAL A 26 5.95 -18.74 -8.64
C VAL A 26 5.92 -19.20 -10.11
N LYS A 27 4.75 -19.10 -10.80
CA LYS A 27 4.63 -19.56 -12.20
C LYS A 27 5.16 -18.57 -13.23
N ASP A 28 5.21 -17.27 -12.90
CA ASP A 28 5.60 -16.22 -13.85
C ASP A 28 7.09 -15.81 -13.75
N GLY A 29 7.94 -16.68 -13.23
CA GLY A 29 9.41 -16.53 -13.32
C GLY A 29 10.01 -15.45 -12.42
N ILE A 30 9.25 -14.85 -11.50
CA ILE A 30 9.76 -13.86 -10.56
C ILE A 30 10.08 -14.55 -9.21
N ALA A 31 11.18 -15.28 -9.20
CA ALA A 31 11.75 -15.89 -7.98
C ALA A 31 12.22 -14.86 -6.92
N MET A 32 12.08 -13.55 -7.15
CA MET A 32 12.51 -12.49 -6.24
C MET A 32 11.55 -12.26 -5.05
N GLY A 33 10.28 -12.71 -5.13
CA GLY A 33 9.30 -12.44 -4.08
C GLY A 33 9.48 -13.23 -2.78
N ALA A 34 10.02 -14.44 -2.85
CA ALA A 34 10.07 -15.34 -1.69
C ALA A 34 11.18 -14.99 -0.66
N GLU A 35 12.26 -14.34 -1.07
CA GLU A 35 13.31 -13.90 -0.13
C GLU A 35 13.00 -12.56 0.55
N MET A 36 12.21 -11.69 -0.07
CA MET A 36 11.84 -10.38 0.49
C MET A 36 10.92 -10.48 1.71
N TYR A 37 10.05 -11.50 1.80
CA TYR A 37 9.19 -11.74 2.96
C TYR A 37 9.95 -12.09 4.26
N LYS A 38 11.24 -12.35 4.17
CA LYS A 38 12.09 -12.66 5.33
C LYS A 38 12.69 -11.44 6.02
N GLN A 39 12.52 -10.24 5.47
CA GLN A 39 13.08 -9.05 6.08
C GLN A 39 12.29 -8.66 7.33
N LYS A 40 12.96 -8.66 8.50
CA LYS A 40 12.35 -8.17 9.75
C LYS A 40 11.95 -6.71 9.60
N TRP A 41 10.77 -6.35 10.10
CA TRP A 41 10.24 -4.97 10.06
C TRP A 41 11.25 -3.91 10.52
N SER A 42 11.99 -4.18 11.61
CA SER A 42 13.02 -3.26 12.11
C SER A 42 14.11 -2.94 11.09
N LYS A 43 14.49 -3.92 10.26
CA LYS A 43 15.47 -3.74 9.18
C LYS A 43 14.87 -2.92 8.03
N ALA A 44 13.63 -3.23 7.62
CA ALA A 44 12.92 -2.49 6.59
C ALA A 44 12.71 -1.01 7.00
N LYS A 45 12.28 -0.76 8.23
CA LYS A 45 12.12 0.59 8.78
C LYS A 45 13.45 1.35 8.79
N LYS A 46 14.54 0.72 9.21
CA LYS A 46 15.88 1.33 9.20
C LYS A 46 16.34 1.66 7.78
N GLN A 47 16.10 0.76 6.83
CA GLN A 47 16.43 0.97 5.42
C GLN A 47 15.64 2.14 4.84
N GLN A 48 14.33 2.19 5.05
CA GLN A 48 13.48 3.30 4.61
C GLN A 48 13.94 4.63 5.22
N LYS A 49 14.20 4.69 6.54
CA LYS A 49 14.70 5.91 7.20
C LYS A 49 16.04 6.38 6.64
N ASN A 50 16.89 5.48 6.18
CA ASN A 50 18.17 5.82 5.53
C ASN A 50 17.99 6.37 4.11
N LEU A 51 16.87 6.09 3.45
CA LEU A 51 16.54 6.61 2.13
C LEU A 51 15.85 7.98 2.20
N VAL A 52 15.18 8.31 3.30
CA VAL A 52 14.56 9.63 3.47
C VAL A 52 15.62 10.74 3.36
N CYS A 53 15.29 11.81 2.66
CA CYS A 53 16.17 12.99 2.53
C CYS A 53 16.45 13.63 3.89
N ALA A 54 17.60 14.27 4.02
CA ALA A 54 18.05 14.84 5.28
C ALA A 54 17.04 15.83 5.89
N ALA A 55 16.43 16.67 5.05
CA ALA A 55 15.47 17.69 5.49
C ALA A 55 14.15 17.12 6.05
N LEU A 56 13.79 15.86 5.72
CA LEU A 56 12.56 15.19 6.17
C LEU A 56 12.83 14.06 7.16
N LYS A 57 14.08 13.72 7.44
CA LYS A 57 14.47 12.51 8.19
C LYS A 57 13.87 12.43 9.60
N ASP A 58 13.70 13.57 10.26
CA ASP A 58 13.15 13.67 11.61
C ASP A 58 11.67 14.12 11.62
N ARG A 59 11.14 14.47 10.43
CA ARG A 59 9.76 14.90 10.24
C ARG A 59 8.85 13.76 9.79
N VAL A 60 9.34 12.86 8.95
CA VAL A 60 8.58 11.72 8.40
C VAL A 60 8.98 10.44 9.10
N ASP A 61 8.01 9.71 9.61
CA ASP A 61 8.23 8.38 10.19
C ASP A 61 7.10 7.42 9.78
N ILE A 62 7.41 6.12 9.83
CA ILE A 62 6.48 5.03 9.55
C ILE A 62 6.44 4.07 10.73
N HIS A 63 5.24 3.62 11.09
CA HIS A 63 5.03 2.67 12.17
C HIS A 63 4.09 1.55 11.74
N ILE A 64 4.27 0.37 12.34
CA ILE A 64 3.29 -0.71 12.30
C ILE A 64 2.71 -0.87 13.70
N VAL A 65 1.39 -0.81 13.79
CA VAL A 65 0.62 -1.00 15.01
C VAL A 65 -0.16 -2.30 14.88
N ASN A 66 0.20 -3.31 15.65
CA ASN A 66 -0.53 -4.58 15.69
C ASN A 66 -1.61 -4.52 16.78
N TYR A 67 -2.80 -5.00 16.46
CA TYR A 67 -3.92 -5.09 17.38
C TYR A 67 -3.77 -6.33 18.25
N ARG A 68 -3.22 -6.19 19.45
CA ARG A 68 -2.86 -7.31 20.34
C ARG A 68 -4.02 -8.24 20.70
N LYS A 69 -5.26 -7.75 20.67
CA LYS A 69 -6.49 -8.51 20.98
C LYS A 69 -7.13 -9.12 19.75
N ALA A 70 -6.66 -8.79 18.55
CA ALA A 70 -7.18 -9.37 17.34
C ALA A 70 -6.49 -10.71 17.07
N HIS A 71 -7.26 -11.71 16.66
CA HIS A 71 -6.73 -12.91 16.04
C HIS A 71 -6.04 -12.49 14.72
N ASP A 72 -5.15 -13.29 14.18
CA ASP A 72 -4.54 -13.14 12.85
C ASP A 72 -3.56 -11.95 12.67
N ARG A 73 -3.03 -11.40 13.76
CA ARG A 73 -2.04 -10.31 13.73
C ARG A 73 -2.49 -9.11 12.90
N LEU A 74 -3.78 -8.82 12.90
CA LEU A 74 -4.33 -7.64 12.25
C LEU A 74 -3.70 -6.36 12.81
N GLY A 75 -3.57 -5.36 11.96
CA GLY A 75 -2.95 -4.12 12.36
C GLY A 75 -3.10 -3.03 11.31
N ARG A 76 -2.34 -1.97 11.51
CA ARG A 76 -2.24 -0.87 10.56
C ARG A 76 -0.81 -0.40 10.39
N ALA A 77 -0.46 0.02 9.19
CA ALA A 77 0.71 0.84 8.95
C ALA A 77 0.30 2.31 8.99
N VAL A 78 1.15 3.14 9.59
CA VAL A 78 0.88 4.57 9.78
C VAL A 78 2.04 5.37 9.24
N LEU A 79 1.73 6.37 8.43
CA LEU A 79 2.67 7.37 7.94
C LEU A 79 2.42 8.69 8.69
N THR A 80 3.45 9.18 9.37
CA THR A 80 3.38 10.40 10.17
C THR A 80 4.29 11.48 9.60
N VAL A 81 3.85 12.73 9.72
CA VAL A 81 4.65 13.94 9.44
C VAL A 81 4.56 14.84 10.66
N ASP A 82 5.69 15.30 11.16
CA ASP A 82 5.78 16.13 12.37
C ASP A 82 4.98 15.53 13.55
N LYS A 83 5.08 14.19 13.71
CA LYS A 83 4.38 13.36 14.73
C LYS A 83 2.86 13.30 14.58
N LYS A 84 2.29 13.86 13.52
CA LYS A 84 0.84 13.75 13.21
C LYS A 84 0.63 12.63 12.21
N GLU A 85 -0.39 11.82 12.45
CA GLU A 85 -0.82 10.79 11.49
C GLU A 85 -1.41 11.46 10.25
N ILE A 86 -0.79 11.21 9.09
CA ILE A 86 -1.23 11.75 7.81
C ILE A 86 -2.00 10.67 7.05
N TRP A 87 -1.56 9.42 7.17
CA TRP A 87 -2.20 8.32 6.47
C TRP A 87 -2.11 7.02 7.27
N SER A 88 -3.22 6.27 7.27
CA SER A 88 -3.35 5.00 7.97
C SER A 88 -3.83 3.92 7.00
N MET A 89 -3.08 2.85 6.91
CA MET A 89 -3.37 1.69 6.08
C MET A 89 -3.76 0.53 7.00
N CYS A 90 -5.05 0.43 7.28
CA CYS A 90 -5.61 -0.51 8.25
C CYS A 90 -6.20 -1.74 7.55
N THR A 91 -5.75 -2.93 7.92
CA THR A 91 -6.25 -4.19 7.36
C THR A 91 -7.77 -4.34 7.51
N ILE A 92 -8.31 -4.02 8.70
CA ILE A 92 -9.76 -4.15 8.94
C ILE A 92 -10.55 -3.18 8.05
N SER A 93 -10.12 -1.91 7.99
CA SER A 93 -10.82 -0.91 7.18
C SER A 93 -10.76 -1.22 5.69
N SER A 94 -9.64 -1.74 5.19
CA SER A 94 -9.51 -2.13 3.79
C SER A 94 -10.36 -3.36 3.44
N GLU A 95 -10.47 -4.33 4.34
CA GLU A 95 -11.34 -5.49 4.15
C GLU A 95 -12.81 -5.09 4.12
N VAL A 96 -13.26 -4.24 5.05
CA VAL A 96 -14.63 -3.72 5.07
C VAL A 96 -14.94 -2.92 3.80
N ALA A 97 -14.02 -2.07 3.36
CA ALA A 97 -14.19 -1.30 2.13
C ALA A 97 -14.26 -2.21 0.89
N ARG A 98 -13.40 -3.23 0.81
CA ARG A 98 -13.42 -4.22 -0.27
C ARG A 98 -14.75 -4.97 -0.32
N ASP A 99 -15.22 -5.49 0.81
CA ASP A 99 -16.47 -6.26 0.87
C ASP A 99 -17.66 -5.38 0.47
N LYS A 100 -17.68 -4.12 0.90
CA LYS A 100 -18.67 -3.14 0.46
C LYS A 100 -18.62 -2.92 -1.06
N LYS A 101 -17.42 -2.75 -1.61
CA LYS A 101 -17.25 -2.53 -3.05
C LYS A 101 -17.61 -3.75 -3.87
N GLU A 102 -17.32 -4.94 -3.36
CA GLU A 102 -17.74 -6.20 -3.98
C GLU A 102 -19.28 -6.32 -4.03
N LEU A 103 -19.99 -5.92 -2.96
CA LEU A 103 -21.44 -5.87 -2.95
C LEU A 103 -22.02 -4.83 -3.93
N GLU A 104 -21.33 -3.70 -4.12
CA GLU A 104 -21.71 -2.71 -5.14
C GLU A 104 -21.60 -3.32 -6.54
N LEU A 105 -20.48 -3.97 -6.87
CA LEU A 105 -20.27 -4.65 -8.15
C LEU A 105 -21.32 -5.74 -8.42
N ILE A 106 -21.76 -6.49 -7.39
CA ILE A 106 -22.85 -7.48 -7.53
C ILE A 106 -24.18 -6.80 -7.88
N ARG A 107 -24.46 -5.63 -7.34
CA ARG A 107 -25.71 -4.91 -7.60
C ARG A 107 -25.72 -4.23 -8.96
N GLU A 108 -24.55 -3.84 -9.46
CA GLU A 108 -24.39 -3.22 -10.78
C GLU A 108 -24.39 -4.26 -11.90
N ASP A 109 -24.24 -5.54 -11.56
CA ASP A 109 -24.26 -6.65 -12.51
C ASP A 109 -25.70 -6.86 -13.02
N ASP A 110 -25.90 -6.78 -14.33
CA ASP A 110 -27.20 -6.98 -14.98
C ASP A 110 -27.65 -8.45 -15.05
N GLY A 111 -26.80 -9.38 -14.60
CA GLY A 111 -27.07 -10.80 -14.53
C GLY A 111 -26.91 -11.55 -15.85
N GLU A 112 -26.60 -10.88 -16.97
CA GLU A 112 -26.37 -11.56 -18.25
C GLU A 112 -25.03 -12.31 -18.29
N SER A 113 -24.01 -11.78 -17.63
CA SER A 113 -22.67 -12.41 -17.53
C SER A 113 -21.95 -11.98 -16.24
N PRO A 114 -22.35 -12.51 -15.07
CA PRO A 114 -21.79 -12.09 -13.81
C PRO A 114 -20.28 -12.41 -13.74
N LEU A 115 -19.50 -11.47 -13.24
CA LEU A 115 -18.08 -11.67 -13.02
C LEU A 115 -17.86 -12.84 -12.04
N PRO A 116 -16.96 -13.78 -12.34
CA PRO A 116 -16.56 -14.81 -11.40
C PRO A 116 -16.15 -14.19 -10.06
N TYR A 117 -16.46 -14.85 -8.95
CA TYR A 117 -16.16 -14.37 -7.60
C TYR A 117 -14.73 -13.81 -7.45
N ARG A 118 -13.76 -14.53 -7.99
CA ARG A 118 -12.35 -14.14 -7.90
C ARG A 118 -12.06 -12.84 -8.63
N GLU A 119 -12.53 -12.70 -9.85
CA GLU A 119 -12.32 -11.50 -10.66
C GLU A 119 -13.02 -10.29 -10.04
N ARG A 120 -14.21 -10.48 -9.48
CA ARG A 120 -14.96 -9.46 -8.76
C ARG A 120 -14.22 -9.01 -7.50
N ALA A 121 -13.70 -9.94 -6.70
CA ALA A 121 -12.92 -9.62 -5.50
C ALA A 121 -11.61 -8.89 -5.84
N GLU A 122 -10.91 -9.31 -6.89
CA GLU A 122 -9.71 -8.63 -7.40
C GLU A 122 -10.07 -7.20 -7.89
N ARG A 123 -11.16 -7.05 -8.65
CA ARG A 123 -11.63 -5.74 -9.12
C ARG A 123 -12.04 -4.81 -7.99
N ALA A 124 -12.79 -5.32 -7.00
CA ALA A 124 -13.14 -4.55 -5.81
C ALA A 124 -11.89 -4.05 -5.07
N TYR A 125 -10.88 -4.89 -4.96
CA TYR A 125 -9.62 -4.56 -4.31
C TYR A 125 -8.82 -3.49 -5.06
N GLU A 126 -8.78 -3.54 -6.40
CA GLU A 126 -8.17 -2.49 -7.22
C GLU A 126 -8.89 -1.15 -7.03
N LEU A 127 -10.23 -1.15 -7.10
CA LEU A 127 -11.03 0.07 -6.96
C LEU A 127 -10.84 0.76 -5.60
N ILE A 128 -10.73 0.03 -4.50
CA ILE A 128 -10.45 0.66 -3.20
C ILE A 128 -9.04 1.23 -3.11
N LYS A 129 -8.05 0.61 -3.77
CA LYS A 129 -6.69 1.15 -3.85
C LYS A 129 -6.62 2.43 -4.67
N GLU A 130 -7.39 2.52 -5.76
CA GLU A 130 -7.55 3.76 -6.53
C GLU A 130 -8.12 4.90 -5.66
N GLN A 131 -8.97 4.57 -4.68
CA GLN A 131 -9.49 5.50 -3.68
C GLN A 131 -8.52 5.80 -2.53
N GLY A 132 -7.30 5.24 -2.55
CA GLY A 132 -6.31 5.43 -1.50
C GLY A 132 -6.54 4.58 -0.25
N ILE A 133 -7.39 3.55 -0.31
CA ILE A 133 -7.67 2.65 0.80
C ILE A 133 -6.75 1.43 0.68
N PHE A 134 -5.85 1.29 1.64
CA PHE A 134 -4.84 0.23 1.68
C PHE A 134 -4.89 -0.51 3.01
N GLY A 135 -4.53 -1.79 2.98
CA GLY A 135 -4.27 -2.58 4.19
C GLY A 135 -2.79 -2.50 4.62
N GLN A 136 -2.51 -3.01 5.81
CA GLN A 136 -1.14 -3.11 6.32
C GLN A 136 -0.21 -3.91 5.39
N ASN A 137 -0.72 -4.98 4.79
CA ASN A 137 0.08 -5.81 3.88
C ASN A 137 0.43 -5.07 2.59
N ASP A 138 -0.51 -4.27 2.05
CA ASP A 138 -0.23 -3.44 0.87
C ASP A 138 0.92 -2.47 1.11
N PHE A 139 0.98 -1.89 2.33
CA PHE A 139 2.07 -1.02 2.72
C PHE A 139 3.41 -1.78 2.77
N ILE A 140 3.43 -2.98 3.34
CA ILE A 140 4.64 -3.80 3.44
C ILE A 140 5.12 -4.20 2.04
N ASP A 141 4.20 -4.64 1.18
CA ASP A 141 4.51 -5.05 -0.19
C ASP A 141 5.03 -3.86 -1.02
N ALA A 142 4.35 -2.71 -0.95
CA ALA A 142 4.79 -1.50 -1.62
C ALA A 142 6.16 -1.00 -1.13
N LEU A 143 6.45 -1.11 0.18
CA LEU A 143 7.75 -0.73 0.73
C LEU A 143 8.86 -1.64 0.19
N GLN A 144 8.61 -2.93 0.07
CA GLN A 144 9.58 -3.88 -0.46
C GLN A 144 9.82 -3.67 -1.96
N GLU A 145 8.75 -3.47 -2.73
CA GLU A 145 8.83 -3.15 -4.15
C GLU A 145 9.62 -1.86 -4.37
N TYR A 146 9.35 -0.82 -3.58
CA TYR A 146 10.09 0.44 -3.63
C TYR A 146 11.59 0.27 -3.40
N PHE A 147 12.02 -0.61 -2.49
CA PHE A 147 13.44 -0.86 -2.25
C PHE A 147 14.18 -1.41 -3.47
N CYS A 148 13.49 -2.12 -4.33
CA CYS A 148 14.03 -2.72 -5.55
C CYS A 148 13.77 -1.84 -6.80
N THR A 149 13.00 -0.75 -6.67
CA THR A 149 12.59 0.08 -7.80
C THR A 149 13.55 1.26 -7.98
N PRO A 150 14.05 1.51 -9.19
CA PRO A 150 14.79 2.73 -9.50
C PRO A 150 13.97 3.98 -9.18
N ILE A 151 14.62 5.03 -8.65
CA ILE A 151 13.94 6.24 -8.19
C ILE A 151 13.11 6.91 -9.29
N SER A 152 13.54 6.89 -10.54
CA SER A 152 12.80 7.43 -11.66
C SER A 152 11.47 6.72 -11.89
N LEU A 153 11.44 5.40 -11.73
CA LEU A 153 10.22 4.59 -11.83
C LEU A 153 9.34 4.75 -10.60
N SER A 154 9.94 4.87 -9.40
CA SER A 154 9.17 5.14 -8.19
C SER A 154 8.38 6.45 -8.28
N LEU A 155 8.95 7.51 -8.85
CA LEU A 155 8.29 8.79 -9.04
C LEU A 155 7.17 8.76 -10.10
N GLN A 156 7.19 7.79 -11.00
CA GLN A 156 6.19 7.58 -12.05
C GLN A 156 5.19 6.46 -11.71
N SER A 157 5.36 5.80 -10.57
CA SER A 157 4.52 4.67 -10.18
C SER A 157 3.04 5.07 -10.04
N ASN A 158 2.13 4.22 -10.49
CA ASN A 158 0.71 4.35 -10.20
C ASN A 158 0.36 3.95 -8.75
N ASN A 159 1.25 3.24 -8.06
CA ASN A 159 1.09 2.93 -6.65
C ASN A 159 1.42 4.17 -5.81
N LEU A 160 0.41 4.72 -5.12
CA LEU A 160 0.53 5.92 -4.29
C LEU A 160 1.65 5.81 -3.23
N LEU A 161 1.80 4.63 -2.61
CA LEU A 161 2.83 4.40 -1.58
C LEU A 161 4.24 4.48 -2.17
N ILE A 162 4.47 3.80 -3.30
CA ILE A 162 5.77 3.81 -3.98
C ILE A 162 6.12 5.23 -4.43
N LYS A 163 5.15 5.97 -4.97
CA LYS A 163 5.35 7.37 -5.39
C LYS A 163 5.67 8.26 -4.20
N ILE A 164 4.98 8.14 -3.05
CA ILE A 164 5.28 8.88 -1.82
C ILE A 164 6.69 8.57 -1.33
N PHE A 165 7.08 7.29 -1.26
CA PHE A 165 8.45 6.92 -0.89
C PHE A 165 9.48 7.53 -1.83
N GLY A 166 9.20 7.57 -3.14
CA GLY A 166 10.05 8.23 -4.14
C GLY A 166 10.18 9.74 -3.90
N LEU A 167 9.10 10.42 -3.54
CA LEU A 167 9.11 11.87 -3.29
C LEU A 167 9.94 12.26 -2.06
N ILE A 168 9.89 11.45 -1.00
CA ILE A 168 10.67 11.73 0.23
C ILE A 168 12.11 11.20 0.16
N ASP A 169 12.48 10.46 -0.89
CA ASP A 169 13.78 9.82 -1.04
C ASP A 169 14.88 10.84 -1.36
N LYS A 170 16.03 10.72 -0.70
CA LYS A 170 17.23 11.53 -0.98
C LYS A 170 17.80 11.33 -2.38
N ARG A 171 17.49 10.21 -3.05
CA ARG A 171 17.91 9.95 -4.44
C ARG A 171 17.14 10.82 -5.45
N ALA A 172 15.95 11.31 -5.09
CA ALA A 172 15.24 12.32 -5.86
C ALA A 172 15.85 13.70 -5.61
N GLY A 173 16.77 14.11 -6.46
CA GLY A 173 17.44 15.41 -6.32
C GLY A 173 16.55 16.59 -6.72
N LYS A 174 16.93 17.81 -6.32
CA LYS A 174 16.20 19.06 -6.58
C LYS A 174 15.83 19.26 -8.05
N ARG A 175 16.75 18.95 -8.99
CA ARG A 175 16.47 19.05 -10.42
C ARG A 175 15.38 18.11 -10.89
N THR A 176 15.34 16.88 -10.35
CA THR A 176 14.30 15.90 -10.66
C THR A 176 12.94 16.38 -10.14
N LEU A 177 12.89 16.88 -8.91
CA LEU A 177 11.67 17.42 -8.31
C LEU A 177 11.14 18.64 -9.07
N ALA A 178 12.01 19.56 -9.47
CA ALA A 178 11.62 20.71 -10.28
C ALA A 178 11.03 20.29 -11.64
N ARG A 179 11.59 19.25 -12.28
CA ARG A 179 11.12 18.76 -13.59
C ARG A 179 9.73 18.11 -13.53
N ILE A 180 9.36 17.48 -12.41
CA ILE A 180 8.05 16.82 -12.27
C ILE A 180 6.98 17.75 -11.72
N LYS A 181 7.26 19.04 -11.47
CA LYS A 181 6.37 20.03 -10.87
C LYS A 181 4.98 20.05 -11.52
N ASP A 182 4.95 20.15 -12.84
CA ASP A 182 3.68 20.29 -13.58
C ASP A 182 2.86 18.99 -13.51
N SER A 183 3.51 17.82 -13.61
CA SER A 183 2.81 16.54 -13.48
C SER A 183 2.23 16.31 -12.07
N MET A 184 2.86 16.87 -11.04
CA MET A 184 2.36 16.75 -9.66
C MET A 184 1.06 17.52 -9.42
N GLN A 185 0.74 18.52 -10.23
CA GLN A 185 -0.53 19.26 -10.12
C GLN A 185 -1.76 18.42 -10.48
N MET A 186 -1.58 17.38 -11.28
CA MET A 186 -2.63 16.46 -11.71
C MET A 186 -2.78 15.23 -10.80
N GLU A 187 -1.91 15.11 -9.80
CA GLU A 187 -1.89 13.99 -8.87
C GLU A 187 -2.93 14.16 -7.74
N SER A 188 -3.17 13.08 -6.99
CA SER A 188 -4.04 13.12 -5.81
C SER A 188 -3.53 14.12 -4.77
N GLU A 189 -4.44 14.65 -3.94
CA GLU A 189 -4.11 15.60 -2.87
C GLU A 189 -2.99 15.09 -1.94
N LEU A 190 -2.99 13.81 -1.66
CA LEU A 190 -1.98 13.17 -0.83
C LEU A 190 -0.58 13.22 -1.49
N ILE A 191 -0.48 12.93 -2.78
CA ILE A 191 0.78 13.03 -3.53
C ILE A 191 1.24 14.48 -3.58
N GLN A 192 0.33 15.41 -3.88
CA GLN A 192 0.64 16.85 -3.88
C GLN A 192 1.13 17.33 -2.52
N TYR A 193 0.53 16.82 -1.42
CA TYR A 193 0.98 17.14 -0.06
C TYR A 193 2.44 16.73 0.16
N PHE A 194 2.83 15.50 -0.17
CA PHE A 194 4.21 15.04 0.01
C PHE A 194 5.19 15.74 -0.94
N TYR A 195 4.78 16.07 -2.14
CA TYR A 195 5.58 16.86 -3.05
C TYR A 195 5.85 18.27 -2.49
N ARG A 196 4.80 18.98 -2.03
CA ARG A 196 4.96 20.31 -1.39
C ARG A 196 5.84 20.23 -0.15
N LEU A 197 5.58 19.27 0.75
CA LEU A 197 6.38 19.02 1.94
C LEU A 197 7.87 18.88 1.61
N ARG A 198 8.18 18.14 0.55
CA ARG A 198 9.56 17.95 0.08
C ARG A 198 10.15 19.23 -0.48
N CYS A 199 9.43 19.96 -1.31
CA CYS A 199 9.87 21.20 -1.92
C CYS A 199 10.14 22.27 -0.85
N GLU A 200 9.24 22.44 0.09
CA GLU A 200 9.37 23.37 1.22
C GLU A 200 10.61 23.04 2.07
N ALA A 201 10.78 21.76 2.44
CA ALA A 201 11.89 21.32 3.26
C ALA A 201 13.27 21.57 2.61
N GLU A 202 13.35 21.58 1.29
CA GLU A 202 14.61 21.82 0.54
C GLU A 202 14.71 23.20 -0.11
N GLY A 203 13.72 24.08 0.09
CA GLY A 203 13.68 25.42 -0.51
C GLY A 203 13.59 25.40 -2.04
N ILE A 204 12.85 24.44 -2.60
CA ILE A 204 12.55 24.35 -4.04
C ILE A 204 11.32 25.21 -4.33
N LYS A 205 11.45 26.16 -5.28
CA LYS A 205 10.35 27.07 -5.69
C LYS A 205 9.58 26.51 -6.89
#